data_f2254304342aa72007b43cccb31c6bd7
#
_entry.id   f2254304342aa72007b43cccb31c6bd7
#
_cell.length_a   1.000
_cell.length_b   1.000
_cell.length_c   1.000
_cell.angle_alpha   90.00
_cell.angle_beta   90.00
_cell.angle_gamma   90.00
#
_symmetry.space_group_name_H-M   'P 1'
#
loop_
_entity.id
_entity.type
_entity.pdbx_description
1 polymer ?
#
loop_
_entity_poly.entity_id
_entity_poly.type
_entity_poly.pdbx_seq_one_letter_code
_entity_poly.pdbx_strand_id
1 'polypeptide(L)'
;MSNEILIIDDNADIRNIINDLIIEAGYKTRLAANYNQALNEIDKKLPDVAIIDVKLDKGDNDGLELLSHIKTKDKNIPVIIITGHANVEMAIKALKAGAFEFIEKPFNQ
;
A
#
# COMPACT_ATOMS: atom_id res chain seq x y z
N MET A 1 10.46 -2.85 19.78
CA MET A 1 10.64 -2.09 18.55
C MET A 1 9.28 -1.75 17.96
N SER A 2 9.14 -0.52 17.47
CA SER A 2 7.87 -0.13 16.88
C SER A 2 7.87 -0.47 15.40
N ASN A 3 6.84 -1.16 14.98
CA ASN A 3 6.63 -1.46 13.57
C ASN A 3 6.00 -0.25 12.89
N GLU A 4 6.49 0.06 11.71
CA GLU A 4 6.04 1.21 10.95
C GLU A 4 5.38 0.76 9.65
N ILE A 5 4.17 1.25 9.42
CA ILE A 5 3.39 0.86 8.26
C ILE A 5 3.18 2.09 7.37
N LEU A 6 3.55 1.95 6.10
CA LEU A 6 3.35 3.00 5.10
C LEU A 6 2.02 2.78 4.42
N ILE A 7 1.15 3.78 4.47
CA ILE A 7 -0.19 3.73 3.89
C ILE A 7 -0.24 4.67 2.70
N ILE A 8 -0.50 4.12 1.52
CA ILE A 8 -0.48 4.86 0.25
C ILE A 8 -1.85 4.78 -0.40
N ASP A 9 -2.57 5.89 -0.42
CA ASP A 9 -3.89 5.99 -1.04
C ASP A 9 -4.15 7.45 -1.37
N ASP A 10 -4.66 7.72 -2.58
CA ASP A 10 -4.95 9.08 -3.00
C ASP A 10 -6.28 9.60 -2.43
N ASN A 11 -7.12 8.73 -1.91
CA ASN A 11 -8.36 9.11 -1.26
C ASN A 11 -8.10 9.39 0.22
N ALA A 12 -8.27 10.66 0.63
CA ALA A 12 -7.97 11.06 2.01
C ALA A 12 -8.85 10.34 3.03
N ASP A 13 -10.11 10.09 2.71
CA ASP A 13 -11.02 9.42 3.64
C ASP A 13 -10.59 7.98 3.90
N ILE A 14 -10.26 7.25 2.85
CA ILE A 14 -9.79 5.86 2.97
C ILE A 14 -8.45 5.83 3.71
N ARG A 15 -7.54 6.72 3.33
CA ARG A 15 -6.22 6.82 3.98
C ARG A 15 -6.37 7.06 5.47
N ASN A 16 -7.28 7.96 5.87
CA ASN A 16 -7.51 8.27 7.28
C ASN A 16 -8.15 7.11 8.03
N ILE A 17 -9.08 6.40 7.40
CA ILE A 17 -9.72 5.22 8.01
C ILE A 17 -8.66 4.16 8.30
N ILE A 18 -7.83 3.85 7.32
CA ILE A 18 -6.77 2.84 7.49
C ILE A 18 -5.79 3.30 8.56
N ASN A 19 -5.39 4.56 8.52
CA ASN A 19 -4.47 5.14 9.50
C ASN A 19 -5.00 4.97 10.93
N ASP A 20 -6.26 5.31 11.15
CA ASP A 20 -6.86 5.20 12.48
C ASP A 20 -6.89 3.76 12.97
N LEU A 21 -7.24 2.82 12.09
CA LEU A 21 -7.28 1.40 12.44
C LEU A 21 -5.88 0.88 12.82
N ILE A 22 -4.86 1.27 12.09
CA ILE A 22 -3.49 0.82 12.32
C ILE A 22 -2.94 1.42 13.60
N ILE A 23 -3.16 2.70 13.83
CA ILE A 23 -2.72 3.36 15.08
C ILE A 23 -3.41 2.73 16.28
N GLU A 24 -4.71 2.46 16.17
CA GLU A 24 -5.45 1.82 17.25
C GLU A 24 -4.91 0.43 17.56
N ALA A 25 -4.37 -0.26 16.56
CA ALA A 25 -3.76 -1.58 16.73
C ALA A 25 -2.35 -1.51 17.34
N GLY A 26 -1.81 -0.31 17.57
CA GLY A 26 -0.54 -0.12 18.26
C GLY A 26 0.67 0.09 17.37
N TYR A 27 0.47 0.35 16.09
CA TYR A 27 1.57 0.55 15.14
C TYR A 27 1.79 2.02 14.84
N LYS A 28 2.98 2.34 14.36
CA LYS A 28 3.28 3.67 13.81
C LYS A 28 2.94 3.70 12.33
N THR A 29 2.58 4.87 11.83
CA THR A 29 2.19 5.01 10.43
C THR A 29 2.98 6.12 9.76
N ARG A 30 3.15 5.98 8.45
CA ARG A 30 3.53 7.06 7.55
C ARG A 30 2.52 7.06 6.41
N LEU A 31 2.21 8.23 5.88
CA LEU A 31 1.17 8.39 4.88
C LEU A 31 1.73 8.97 3.59
N ALA A 32 1.22 8.51 2.46
CA ALA A 32 1.51 9.08 1.16
C ALA A 32 0.23 9.17 0.36
N ALA A 33 0.01 10.32 -0.28
CA ALA A 33 -1.22 10.62 -0.99
C ALA A 33 -1.13 10.38 -2.50
N ASN A 34 0.07 10.17 -3.02
CA ASN A 34 0.28 10.00 -4.45
C ASN A 34 1.56 9.23 -4.71
N TYR A 35 1.79 8.92 -5.98
CA TYR A 35 2.92 8.12 -6.42
C TYR A 35 4.27 8.71 -5.99
N ASN A 36 4.47 10.00 -6.23
CA ASN A 36 5.75 10.63 -5.91
C ASN A 36 6.02 10.69 -4.41
N GLN A 37 4.99 10.99 -3.60
CA GLN A 37 5.14 10.96 -2.16
C GLN A 37 5.49 9.55 -1.67
N ALA A 38 4.87 8.54 -2.28
CA ALA A 38 5.15 7.15 -1.93
C ALA A 38 6.60 6.78 -2.24
N LEU A 39 7.09 7.15 -3.42
CA LEU A 39 8.49 6.90 -3.77
C LEU A 39 9.44 7.57 -2.79
N ASN A 40 9.17 8.82 -2.44
CA ASN A 40 10.01 9.56 -1.50
C ASN A 40 10.04 8.89 -0.13
N GLU A 41 8.89 8.43 0.36
CA GLU A 41 8.83 7.76 1.65
C GLU A 41 9.56 6.42 1.65
N ILE A 42 9.42 5.65 0.58
CA ILE A 42 10.11 4.37 0.43
C ILE A 42 11.62 4.57 0.37
N ASP A 43 12.07 5.55 -0.42
CA ASP A 43 13.49 5.80 -0.60
C ASP A 43 14.14 6.41 0.66
N LYS A 44 13.37 7.17 1.43
CA LYS A 44 13.86 7.75 2.68
C LYS A 44 14.12 6.67 3.73
N LYS A 45 13.18 5.75 3.88
CA LYS A 45 13.27 4.64 4.81
C LYS A 45 12.23 3.58 4.45
N LEU A 46 12.68 2.34 4.34
CA LEU A 46 11.76 1.24 4.07
C LEU A 46 10.82 1.01 5.25
N PRO A 47 9.52 0.83 4.99
CA PRO A 47 8.58 0.48 6.05
C PRO A 47 8.68 -0.99 6.41
N ASP A 48 8.10 -1.37 7.53
CA ASP A 48 7.99 -2.79 7.90
C ASP A 48 6.87 -3.48 7.12
N VAL A 49 5.81 -2.74 6.78
CA VAL A 49 4.69 -3.21 5.96
C VAL A 49 4.22 -2.03 5.11
N ALA A 50 3.76 -2.30 3.90
CA ALA A 50 3.14 -1.28 3.05
C ALA A 50 1.72 -1.67 2.69
N ILE A 51 0.81 -0.71 2.74
CA ILE A 51 -0.57 -0.85 2.27
C ILE A 51 -0.73 0.13 1.11
N ILE A 52 -1.01 -0.38 -0.08
CA ILE A 52 -0.93 0.42 -1.30
C ILE A 52 -2.20 0.30 -2.13
N ASP A 53 -2.81 1.44 -2.47
CA ASP A 53 -3.88 1.50 -3.45
C ASP A 53 -3.28 1.24 -4.84
N VAL A 54 -3.93 0.39 -5.61
CA VAL A 54 -3.43 0.00 -6.93
C VAL A 54 -3.47 1.17 -7.90
N LYS A 55 -4.47 2.04 -7.80
CA LYS A 55 -4.63 3.17 -8.70
C LYS A 55 -4.39 4.48 -7.95
N LEU A 56 -3.34 5.18 -8.32
CA LEU A 56 -3.03 6.49 -7.77
C LEU A 56 -3.15 7.56 -8.85
N ASP A 57 -2.44 8.64 -8.70
CA ASP A 57 -2.58 9.81 -9.56
C ASP A 57 -1.97 9.68 -10.96
N LYS A 58 -1.01 8.79 -11.15
CA LYS A 58 -0.30 8.69 -12.43
C LYS A 58 -0.90 7.67 -13.38
N GLY A 59 -1.47 6.59 -12.86
CA GLY A 59 -2.07 5.59 -13.72
C GLY A 59 -2.69 4.43 -12.97
N ASP A 60 -3.26 3.51 -13.73
CA ASP A 60 -4.05 2.42 -13.19
C ASP A 60 -3.22 1.35 -12.47
N ASN A 61 -1.92 1.33 -12.71
CA ASN A 61 -1.02 0.31 -12.16
C ASN A 61 0.01 0.88 -11.19
N ASP A 62 -0.20 2.10 -10.69
CA ASP A 62 0.76 2.76 -9.81
C ASP A 62 1.12 1.91 -8.60
N GLY A 63 0.13 1.30 -7.98
CA GLY A 63 0.36 0.46 -6.80
C GLY A 63 1.21 -0.76 -7.12
N LEU A 64 1.03 -1.34 -8.31
CA LEU A 64 1.84 -2.50 -8.72
C LEU A 64 3.28 -2.09 -9.00
N GLU A 65 3.51 -0.89 -9.55
CA GLU A 65 4.84 -0.37 -9.75
C GLU A 65 5.54 -0.11 -8.43
N LEU A 66 4.82 0.46 -7.45
CA LEU A 66 5.36 0.69 -6.12
C LEU A 66 5.66 -0.63 -5.40
N LEU A 67 4.81 -1.63 -5.56
CA LEU A 67 5.05 -2.97 -5.04
C LEU A 67 6.38 -3.51 -5.58
N SER A 68 6.58 -3.44 -6.88
CA SER A 68 7.83 -3.90 -7.51
C SER A 68 9.03 -3.12 -6.98
N HIS A 69 8.88 -1.82 -6.83
CA HIS A 69 9.95 -0.95 -6.32
C HIS A 69 10.36 -1.37 -4.89
N ILE A 70 9.39 -1.62 -4.02
CA ILE A 70 9.67 -2.10 -2.67
C ILE A 70 10.38 -3.45 -2.71
N LYS A 71 9.90 -4.36 -3.55
CA LYS A 71 10.47 -5.72 -3.63
C LYS A 71 11.89 -5.73 -4.18
N THR A 72 12.25 -4.75 -5.01
CA THR A 72 13.65 -4.64 -5.45
C THR A 72 14.57 -4.22 -4.31
N LYS A 73 14.06 -3.51 -3.32
CA LYS A 73 14.85 -3.06 -2.16
C LYS A 73 14.89 -4.10 -1.05
N ASP A 74 13.77 -4.74 -0.78
CA ASP A 74 13.68 -5.80 0.23
C ASP A 74 12.47 -6.68 -0.08
N LYS A 75 12.73 -7.88 -0.58
CA LYS A 75 11.67 -8.81 -0.99
C LYS A 75 10.85 -9.35 0.20
N ASN A 76 11.33 -9.15 1.42
CA ASN A 76 10.66 -9.68 2.62
C ASN A 76 9.63 -8.74 3.22
N ILE A 77 9.52 -7.51 2.72
CA ILE A 77 8.52 -6.57 3.21
C ILE A 77 7.13 -7.00 2.73
N PRO A 78 6.19 -7.30 3.65
CA PRO A 78 4.82 -7.60 3.23
C PRO A 78 4.17 -6.37 2.61
N VAL A 79 3.52 -6.55 1.45
CA VAL A 79 2.79 -5.49 0.77
C VAL A 79 1.36 -5.93 0.58
N ILE A 80 0.43 -5.11 1.06
CA ILE A 80 -1.00 -5.35 0.92
C ILE A 80 -1.52 -4.38 -0.14
N ILE A 81 -2.11 -4.93 -1.20
CA ILE A 81 -2.69 -4.12 -2.27
C ILE A 81 -4.18 -3.96 -2.01
N ILE A 82 -4.67 -2.73 -2.10
CA ILE A 82 -6.10 -2.44 -1.99
C ILE A 82 -6.58 -1.81 -3.29
N THR A 83 -7.85 -2.02 -3.63
CA THR A 83 -8.41 -1.50 -4.87
C THR A 83 -9.92 -1.31 -4.77
N GLY A 84 -10.43 -0.27 -5.46
CA GLY A 84 -11.85 -0.05 -5.58
C GLY A 84 -12.52 -0.93 -6.63
N HIS A 85 -11.74 -1.52 -7.52
CA HIS A 85 -12.26 -2.34 -8.61
C HIS A 85 -11.41 -3.59 -8.77
N ALA A 86 -11.66 -4.58 -7.91
CA ALA A 86 -10.94 -5.84 -7.98
C ALA A 86 -11.39 -6.64 -9.19
N ASN A 87 -10.43 -7.28 -9.85
CA ASN A 87 -10.72 -8.33 -10.82
C ASN A 87 -9.66 -9.41 -10.68
N VAL A 88 -9.98 -10.59 -11.20
CA VAL A 88 -9.11 -11.77 -11.04
C VAL A 88 -7.73 -11.51 -11.64
N GLU A 89 -7.70 -10.90 -12.81
CA GLU A 89 -6.46 -10.66 -13.55
C GLU A 89 -5.52 -9.76 -12.75
N MET A 90 -6.03 -8.68 -12.18
CA MET A 90 -5.23 -7.76 -11.37
C MET A 90 -4.74 -8.42 -10.09
N ALA A 91 -5.60 -9.21 -9.44
CA ALA A 91 -5.22 -9.94 -8.23
C ALA A 91 -4.07 -10.91 -8.52
N ILE A 92 -4.14 -11.62 -9.65
CA ILE A 92 -3.08 -12.55 -10.05
C ILE A 92 -1.78 -11.80 -10.28
N LYS A 93 -1.82 -10.65 -10.98
CA LYS A 93 -0.63 -9.83 -11.21
C LYS A 93 0.00 -9.39 -9.90
N ALA A 94 -0.81 -8.90 -8.96
CA ALA A 94 -0.33 -8.43 -7.67
C ALA A 94 0.35 -9.56 -6.89
N LEU A 95 -0.29 -10.71 -6.81
CA LEU A 95 0.24 -11.84 -6.06
C LEU A 95 1.51 -12.40 -6.70
N LYS A 96 1.56 -12.46 -8.04
CA LYS A 96 2.77 -12.89 -8.76
C LYS A 96 3.92 -11.91 -8.56
N ALA A 97 3.62 -10.62 -8.40
CA ALA A 97 4.63 -9.60 -8.15
C ALA A 97 5.11 -9.60 -6.69
N GLY A 98 4.53 -10.43 -5.85
CA GLY A 98 4.97 -10.58 -4.48
C GLY A 98 4.08 -9.95 -3.42
N ALA A 99 2.87 -9.51 -3.78
CA ALA A 99 1.95 -8.96 -2.78
C ALA A 99 1.58 -10.05 -1.77
N PHE A 100 1.53 -9.66 -0.50
CA PHE A 100 1.12 -10.56 0.57
C PHE A 100 -0.39 -10.79 0.53
N GLU A 101 -1.17 -9.75 0.19
CA GLU A 101 -2.62 -9.80 0.21
C GLU A 101 -3.19 -8.81 -0.80
N PHE A 102 -4.41 -9.06 -1.25
CA PHE A 102 -5.12 -8.20 -2.20
C PHE A 102 -6.54 -8.03 -1.68
N ILE A 103 -6.92 -6.78 -1.35
CA ILE A 103 -8.19 -6.49 -0.69
C ILE A 103 -9.00 -5.49 -1.51
N GLU A 104 -10.28 -5.75 -1.68
CA GLU A 104 -11.18 -4.85 -2.39
C GLU A 104 -11.84 -3.86 -1.46
N LYS A 105 -11.91 -2.59 -1.89
CA LYS A 105 -12.71 -1.56 -1.24
C LYS A 105 -14.18 -1.68 -1.70
N PRO A 106 -15.15 -1.12 -0.99
CA PRO A 106 -15.02 -0.46 0.31
C PRO A 106 -14.89 -1.47 1.43
N PHE A 107 -14.34 -1.01 2.56
CA PHE A 107 -14.22 -1.86 3.73
C PHE A 107 -15.57 -1.91 4.44
N ASN A 108 -15.99 -3.08 4.83
CA ASN A 108 -17.19 -3.25 5.63
C ASN A 108 -16.88 -2.86 7.07
N GLN A 109 -17.79 -2.10 7.64
CA GLN A 109 -17.62 -1.62 9.00
C GLN A 109 -18.58 -2.31 9.95
#